data_54f7bac1e9bb3b02997ebe76426ac70a
#
_entry.id   54f7bac1e9bb3b02997ebe76426ac70a
#
_cell.length_a   1.000
_cell.length_b   1.000
_cell.length_c   1.000
_cell.angle_alpha   90.00
_cell.angle_beta   90.00
_cell.angle_gamma   90.00
#
_symmetry.space_group_name_H-M   'P 1'
#
loop_
_entity.id
_entity.type
_entity.pdbx_description
1 polymer ?
#
loop_
_entity_poly.entity_id
_entity_poly.type
_entity_poly.pdbx_seq_one_letter_code
_entity_poly.pdbx_strand_id
1 'polypeptide(L)'
;AGGPRLLQKEGSLKYVKEVRELIVSGRTAEAEKIINSQIVGPYYHSYLPFVDVMMRFFPDMGEVTEYRRELDLSSGVLSVSYKLNGIKYHREYFISYPDQALMMRFTCDRKALSLDLSLQSKVKHSCSTDNHTVYIEGQAPEVCWPHYEPSSEVIYSDTCGMRFQGR
;
A
#
# COMPACT_ATOMS: atom_id res chain seq x y z
N ALA A 1 4.35 5.88 7.35
CA ALA A 1 3.51 6.23 8.49
C ALA A 1 4.11 7.45 9.20
N GLY A 2 3.28 8.29 9.78
CA GLY A 2 3.70 9.46 10.54
C GLY A 2 4.16 10.66 9.71
N GLY A 3 4.73 11.65 10.41
CA GLY A 3 5.34 12.83 9.81
C GLY A 3 6.84 12.65 9.55
N PRO A 4 7.49 13.65 8.96
CA PRO A 4 8.93 13.64 8.78
C PRO A 4 9.63 13.56 10.13
N ARG A 5 10.63 12.69 10.24
CA ARG A 5 11.47 12.57 11.42
C ARG A 5 12.91 12.95 11.10
N LEU A 6 13.56 13.62 12.02
CA LEU A 6 15.00 13.82 11.96
C LEU A 6 15.67 12.47 12.27
N LEU A 7 16.28 11.87 11.25
CA LEU A 7 16.92 10.56 11.37
C LEU A 7 18.37 10.63 11.86
N GLN A 8 18.92 11.84 11.98
CA GLN A 8 20.29 12.03 12.46
C GLN A 8 20.34 12.08 13.96
N LYS A 9 21.23 11.29 14.57
CA LYS A 9 21.58 11.47 15.98
C LYS A 9 22.43 12.71 16.14
N GLU A 10 22.04 13.59 17.03
CA GLU A 10 22.81 14.78 17.39
C GLU A 10 24.22 14.36 17.87
N GLY A 11 25.23 15.06 17.38
CA GLY A 11 26.62 14.79 17.74
C GLY A 11 27.25 13.54 17.08
N SER A 12 26.59 12.89 16.14
CA SER A 12 27.10 11.69 15.44
C SER A 12 28.42 11.92 14.71
N LEU A 13 28.69 13.12 14.22
CA LEU A 13 29.91 13.47 13.48
C LEU A 13 31.21 13.16 14.24
N LYS A 14 31.23 13.29 15.56
CA LYS A 14 32.42 13.01 16.37
C LYS A 14 32.88 11.57 16.29
N TYR A 15 32.00 10.61 16.01
CA TYR A 15 32.32 9.19 15.91
C TYR A 15 32.80 8.77 14.52
N VAL A 16 32.62 9.59 13.49
CA VAL A 16 32.95 9.22 12.10
C VAL A 16 34.44 8.91 11.93
N LYS A 17 35.33 9.67 12.59
CA LYS A 17 36.78 9.43 12.52
C LYS A 17 37.16 8.10 13.14
N GLU A 18 36.67 7.83 14.34
CA GLU A 18 36.90 6.57 15.05
C GLU A 18 36.42 5.36 14.26
N VAL A 19 35.21 5.43 13.70
CA VAL A 19 34.65 4.38 12.85
C VAL A 19 35.54 4.10 11.63
N ARG A 20 36.02 5.15 10.96
CA ARG A 20 36.95 4.99 9.82
C ARG A 20 38.24 4.30 10.22
N GLU A 21 38.84 4.69 11.35
CA GLU A 21 40.08 4.06 11.87
C GLU A 21 39.87 2.57 12.19
N LEU A 22 38.74 2.23 12.78
CA LEU A 22 38.34 0.85 13.06
C LEU A 22 38.16 0.03 11.78
N ILE A 23 37.50 0.56 10.77
CA ILE A 23 37.31 -0.11 9.48
C ILE A 23 38.65 -0.34 8.79
N VAL A 24 39.53 0.67 8.72
CA VAL A 24 40.84 0.57 8.10
C VAL A 24 41.73 -0.44 8.83
N SER A 25 41.61 -0.56 10.15
CA SER A 25 42.33 -1.54 10.95
C SER A 25 41.74 -2.96 10.94
N GLY A 26 40.64 -3.18 10.18
CA GLY A 26 39.96 -4.48 10.10
C GLY A 26 39.04 -4.82 11.28
N ARG A 27 38.84 -3.88 12.21
CA ARG A 27 37.98 -4.05 13.40
C ARG A 27 36.50 -3.70 13.09
N THR A 28 35.96 -4.34 12.06
CA THR A 28 34.63 -4.02 11.50
C THR A 28 33.50 -4.25 12.49
N ALA A 29 33.58 -5.29 13.32
CA ALA A 29 32.54 -5.56 14.32
C ALA A 29 32.42 -4.47 15.41
N GLU A 30 33.53 -3.81 15.74
CA GLU A 30 33.53 -2.69 16.69
C GLU A 30 33.03 -1.43 16.02
N ALA A 31 33.42 -1.20 14.78
CA ALA A 31 32.87 -0.09 13.98
C ALA A 31 31.34 -0.20 13.85
N GLU A 32 30.81 -1.39 13.58
CA GLU A 32 29.37 -1.64 13.47
C GLU A 32 28.61 -1.32 14.77
N LYS A 33 29.16 -1.69 15.93
CA LYS A 33 28.57 -1.34 17.24
C LYS A 33 28.47 0.17 17.44
N ILE A 34 29.52 0.91 17.08
CA ILE A 34 29.51 2.37 17.18
C ILE A 34 28.54 2.98 16.17
N ILE A 35 28.52 2.49 14.94
CA ILE A 35 27.59 2.94 13.90
C ILE A 35 26.15 2.79 14.39
N ASN A 36 25.77 1.60 14.82
CA ASN A 36 24.40 1.31 15.26
C ASN A 36 23.99 2.09 16.52
N SER A 37 24.91 2.29 17.46
CA SER A 37 24.60 2.96 18.73
C SER A 37 24.69 4.47 18.65
N GLN A 38 25.58 5.05 17.83
CA GLN A 38 25.93 6.46 17.88
C GLN A 38 25.67 7.25 16.59
N ILE A 39 25.56 6.58 15.45
CA ILE A 39 25.46 7.26 14.14
C ILE A 39 24.11 7.00 13.49
N VAL A 40 23.68 5.74 13.45
CA VAL A 40 22.38 5.38 12.86
C VAL A 40 21.26 5.94 13.71
N GLY A 41 20.35 6.64 13.06
CA GLY A 41 19.15 7.18 13.69
C GLY A 41 18.11 6.10 14.03
N PRO A 42 16.94 6.52 14.50
CA PRO A 42 15.84 5.61 14.77
C PRO A 42 15.39 4.90 13.47
N TYR A 43 14.86 3.70 13.63
CA TYR A 43 14.33 2.92 12.52
C TYR A 43 13.29 3.70 11.72
N TYR A 44 13.24 3.43 10.40
CA TYR A 44 12.17 3.92 9.55
C TYR A 44 10.85 3.26 9.93
N HIS A 45 9.77 4.02 9.80
CA HIS A 45 8.43 3.45 9.95
C HIS A 45 8.13 2.47 8.81
N SER A 46 7.29 1.47 9.10
CA SER A 46 6.79 0.57 8.09
C SER A 46 6.00 1.29 7.00
N TYR A 47 6.15 0.83 5.76
CA TYR A 47 5.17 1.12 4.72
C TYR A 47 3.86 0.44 5.08
N LEU A 48 2.78 1.18 4.95
CA LEU A 48 1.44 0.68 5.20
C LEU A 48 0.63 0.72 3.90
N PRO A 49 -0.20 -0.29 3.63
CA PRO A 49 -1.10 -0.26 2.50
C PRO A 49 -2.09 0.89 2.68
N PHE A 50 -2.35 1.61 1.58
CA PHE A 50 -3.24 2.75 1.60
C PHE A 50 -4.70 2.30 1.65
N VAL A 51 -5.15 1.59 0.62
CA VAL A 51 -6.53 1.15 0.47
C VAL A 51 -6.62 -0.12 -0.38
N ASP A 52 -7.54 -0.99 -0.01
CA ASP A 52 -7.97 -2.13 -0.80
C ASP A 52 -9.35 -1.82 -1.40
N VAL A 53 -9.47 -1.92 -2.72
CA VAL A 53 -10.74 -1.81 -3.43
C VAL A 53 -11.34 -3.22 -3.54
N MET A 54 -12.36 -3.48 -2.75
CA MET A 54 -13.03 -4.77 -2.71
C MET A 54 -14.23 -4.77 -3.66
N MET A 55 -14.25 -5.72 -4.57
CA MET A 55 -15.34 -5.89 -5.53
C MET A 55 -15.89 -7.31 -5.45
N ARG A 56 -17.17 -7.43 -5.12
CA ARG A 56 -17.90 -8.69 -5.12
C ARG A 56 -18.90 -8.69 -6.25
N PHE A 57 -18.74 -9.61 -7.19
CA PHE A 57 -19.63 -9.77 -8.33
C PHE A 57 -20.71 -10.81 -8.04
N PHE A 58 -21.92 -10.58 -8.54
CA PHE A 58 -23.04 -11.51 -8.42
C PHE A 58 -23.52 -12.00 -9.77
N PRO A 59 -23.94 -13.28 -9.89
CA PRO A 59 -23.83 -14.28 -8.84
C PRO A 59 -22.35 -14.62 -8.54
N ASP A 60 -22.05 -14.98 -7.29
CA ASP A 60 -20.71 -15.33 -6.82
C ASP A 60 -20.44 -16.85 -6.93
N MET A 61 -21.44 -17.60 -7.33
CA MET A 61 -21.37 -19.06 -7.45
C MET A 61 -21.90 -19.52 -8.82
N GLY A 62 -21.29 -20.57 -9.34
CA GLY A 62 -21.69 -21.17 -10.61
C GLY A 62 -20.52 -21.80 -11.36
N GLU A 63 -20.83 -22.41 -12.49
CA GLU A 63 -19.82 -23.01 -13.37
C GLU A 63 -19.13 -21.93 -14.20
N VAL A 64 -17.81 -21.80 -14.01
CA VAL A 64 -16.96 -20.89 -14.79
C VAL A 64 -16.32 -21.66 -15.93
N THR A 65 -16.54 -21.19 -17.14
CA THR A 65 -15.95 -21.75 -18.38
C THR A 65 -15.30 -20.67 -19.23
N GLU A 66 -14.50 -21.02 -20.19
CA GLU A 66 -13.82 -20.14 -21.14
C GLU A 66 -13.07 -18.98 -20.46
N TYR A 67 -12.44 -19.26 -19.30
CA TYR A 67 -11.67 -18.26 -18.58
C TYR A 67 -10.39 -17.89 -19.34
N ARG A 68 -10.21 -16.59 -19.60
CA ARG A 68 -9.01 -16.02 -20.19
C ARG A 68 -8.62 -14.74 -19.46
N ARG A 69 -7.34 -14.62 -19.14
CA ARG A 69 -6.73 -13.40 -18.60
C ARG A 69 -5.54 -13.02 -19.46
N GLU A 70 -5.46 -11.75 -19.85
CA GLU A 70 -4.47 -11.24 -20.79
C GLU A 70 -4.05 -9.83 -20.39
N LEU A 71 -2.76 -9.55 -20.50
CA LEU A 71 -2.20 -8.20 -20.40
C LEU A 71 -1.60 -7.85 -21.76
N ASP A 72 -2.18 -6.87 -22.43
CA ASP A 72 -1.61 -6.30 -23.64
C ASP A 72 -0.56 -5.27 -23.26
N LEU A 73 0.71 -5.58 -23.51
CA LEU A 73 1.84 -4.71 -23.17
C LEU A 73 1.91 -3.45 -24.06
N SER A 74 1.29 -3.45 -25.23
CA SER A 74 1.30 -2.31 -26.15
C SER A 74 0.32 -1.23 -25.72
N SER A 75 -0.82 -1.61 -25.18
CA SER A 75 -1.87 -0.71 -24.68
C SER A 75 -1.86 -0.54 -23.15
N GLY A 76 -1.18 -1.43 -22.42
CA GLY A 76 -1.20 -1.46 -20.97
C GLY A 76 -2.56 -1.91 -20.37
N VAL A 77 -3.41 -2.56 -21.18
CA VAL A 77 -4.75 -3.00 -20.75
C VAL A 77 -4.69 -4.44 -20.26
N LEU A 78 -5.13 -4.66 -19.03
CA LEU A 78 -5.42 -5.99 -18.49
C LEU A 78 -6.88 -6.33 -18.80
N SER A 79 -7.11 -7.47 -19.44
CA SER A 79 -8.45 -7.99 -19.70
C SER A 79 -8.69 -9.35 -19.04
N VAL A 80 -9.93 -9.58 -18.59
CA VAL A 80 -10.38 -10.85 -18.07
C VAL A 80 -11.73 -11.19 -18.70
N SER A 81 -11.85 -12.33 -19.34
CA SER A 81 -13.11 -12.82 -19.90
C SER A 81 -13.41 -14.21 -19.41
N TYR A 82 -14.67 -14.51 -19.17
CA TYR A 82 -15.14 -15.83 -18.75
C TYR A 82 -16.64 -15.96 -18.99
N LYS A 83 -17.14 -17.18 -18.97
CA LYS A 83 -18.57 -17.46 -18.86
C LYS A 83 -18.88 -17.96 -17.46
N LEU A 84 -19.94 -17.44 -16.86
CA LEU A 84 -20.52 -17.92 -15.61
C LEU A 84 -21.98 -18.29 -15.84
N ASN A 85 -22.31 -19.56 -15.66
CA ASN A 85 -23.63 -20.09 -15.97
C ASN A 85 -24.11 -19.73 -17.41
N GLY A 86 -23.18 -19.80 -18.39
CA GLY A 86 -23.44 -19.50 -19.80
C GLY A 86 -23.53 -18.01 -20.17
N ILE A 87 -23.41 -17.10 -19.20
CA ILE A 87 -23.38 -15.63 -19.42
C ILE A 87 -21.92 -15.21 -19.57
N LYS A 88 -21.59 -14.50 -20.64
CA LYS A 88 -20.25 -13.98 -20.89
C LYS A 88 -20.03 -12.67 -20.15
N TYR A 89 -18.95 -12.62 -19.37
CA TYR A 89 -18.47 -11.45 -18.66
C TYR A 89 -17.12 -11.02 -19.24
N HIS A 90 -16.90 -9.69 -19.29
CA HIS A 90 -15.64 -9.12 -19.71
C HIS A 90 -15.29 -7.95 -18.79
N ARG A 91 -14.03 -7.92 -18.35
CA ARG A 91 -13.48 -6.90 -17.46
C ARG A 91 -12.20 -6.35 -18.06
N GLU A 92 -12.05 -5.05 -18.04
CA GLU A 92 -10.85 -4.34 -18.49
C GLU A 92 -10.36 -3.41 -17.39
N TYR A 93 -9.05 -3.30 -17.28
CA TYR A 93 -8.38 -2.48 -16.28
C TYR A 93 -7.18 -1.79 -16.92
N PHE A 94 -7.02 -0.49 -16.69
CA PHE A 94 -5.81 0.23 -17.06
C PHE A 94 -5.62 1.45 -16.15
N ILE A 95 -4.37 1.94 -16.07
CA ILE A 95 -4.02 3.14 -15.34
C ILE A 95 -3.84 4.28 -16.32
N SER A 96 -4.63 5.34 -16.15
CA SER A 96 -4.49 6.57 -16.95
C SER A 96 -3.50 7.50 -16.25
N TYR A 97 -2.37 7.76 -16.92
CA TYR A 97 -1.38 8.71 -16.41
C TYR A 97 -1.91 10.15 -16.44
N PRO A 98 -2.55 10.64 -17.52
CA PRO A 98 -3.11 12.00 -17.53
C PRO A 98 -4.16 12.25 -16.47
N ASP A 99 -5.02 11.26 -16.22
CA ASP A 99 -6.13 11.37 -15.25
C ASP A 99 -5.73 10.97 -13.83
N GLN A 100 -4.52 10.39 -13.65
CA GLN A 100 -4.01 9.85 -12.38
C GLN A 100 -5.02 8.91 -11.71
N ALA A 101 -5.64 8.03 -12.50
CA ALA A 101 -6.74 7.17 -12.09
C ALA A 101 -6.59 5.74 -12.60
N LEU A 102 -7.05 4.78 -11.80
CA LEU A 102 -7.30 3.42 -12.23
C LEU A 102 -8.69 3.36 -12.88
N MET A 103 -8.72 3.00 -14.16
CA MET A 103 -9.95 2.85 -14.92
C MET A 103 -10.35 1.38 -14.95
N MET A 104 -11.62 1.11 -14.69
CA MET A 104 -12.18 -0.24 -14.68
C MET A 104 -13.47 -0.26 -15.50
N ARG A 105 -13.59 -1.21 -16.41
CA ARG A 105 -14.78 -1.42 -17.23
C ARG A 105 -15.27 -2.83 -17.07
N PHE A 106 -16.55 -2.98 -16.78
CA PHE A 106 -17.23 -4.26 -16.61
C PHE A 106 -18.41 -4.36 -17.57
N THR A 107 -18.47 -5.44 -18.34
CA THR A 107 -19.55 -5.71 -19.29
C THR A 107 -19.99 -7.16 -19.21
N CYS A 108 -21.24 -7.41 -19.60
CA CYS A 108 -21.74 -8.77 -19.83
C CYS A 108 -22.71 -8.77 -21.03
N ASP A 109 -22.94 -9.93 -21.63
CA ASP A 109 -23.80 -10.08 -22.82
C ASP A 109 -25.30 -10.04 -22.51
N ARG A 110 -25.68 -9.95 -21.22
CA ARG A 110 -27.07 -9.83 -20.74
C ARG A 110 -27.15 -8.82 -19.61
N LYS A 111 -28.37 -8.43 -19.22
CA LYS A 111 -28.59 -7.58 -18.02
C LYS A 111 -28.42 -8.39 -16.73
N ALA A 112 -27.19 -8.81 -16.47
CA ALA A 112 -26.81 -9.65 -15.34
C ALA A 112 -25.61 -9.11 -14.56
N LEU A 113 -25.12 -7.90 -14.91
CA LEU A 113 -24.02 -7.29 -14.18
C LEU A 113 -24.52 -6.71 -12.86
N SER A 114 -24.08 -7.29 -11.77
CA SER A 114 -24.35 -6.80 -10.42
C SER A 114 -23.07 -6.94 -9.60
N LEU A 115 -22.69 -5.89 -8.88
CA LEU A 115 -21.52 -5.87 -8.04
C LEU A 115 -21.71 -4.99 -6.82
N ASP A 116 -21.08 -5.39 -5.71
CA ASP A 116 -20.83 -4.52 -4.56
C ASP A 116 -19.39 -4.02 -4.62
N LEU A 117 -19.20 -2.74 -4.32
CA LEU A 117 -17.90 -2.11 -4.20
C LEU A 117 -17.74 -1.53 -2.81
N SER A 118 -16.61 -1.82 -2.17
CA SER A 118 -16.26 -1.22 -0.88
C SER A 118 -14.77 -0.89 -0.83
N LEU A 119 -14.43 0.10 -0.03
CA LEU A 119 -13.05 0.49 0.27
C LEU A 119 -12.69 0.04 1.67
N GLN A 120 -11.51 -0.54 1.84
CA GLN A 120 -11.00 -0.99 3.14
C GLN A 120 -9.56 -0.55 3.29
N SER A 121 -9.12 -0.36 4.51
CA SER A 121 -7.73 -0.08 4.83
C SER A 121 -7.34 -0.78 6.13
N LYS A 122 -6.06 -1.10 6.28
CA LYS A 122 -5.51 -1.63 7.54
C LYS A 122 -5.20 -0.55 8.57
N VAL A 123 -5.23 0.71 8.18
CA VAL A 123 -5.07 1.85 9.09
C VAL A 123 -6.42 2.41 9.50
N LYS A 124 -6.44 3.27 10.54
CA LYS A 124 -7.66 3.92 11.03
C LYS A 124 -8.35 4.68 9.90
N HIS A 125 -9.60 4.33 9.60
CA HIS A 125 -10.35 4.92 8.50
C HIS A 125 -11.85 4.92 8.77
N SER A 126 -12.57 5.70 7.97
CA SER A 126 -14.01 5.67 7.81
C SER A 126 -14.36 5.72 6.32
N CYS A 127 -15.48 5.12 5.95
CA CYS A 127 -15.99 5.13 4.59
C CYS A 127 -17.37 5.81 4.56
N SER A 128 -17.62 6.54 3.49
CA SER A 128 -18.92 7.13 3.21
C SER A 128 -19.26 6.98 1.73
N THR A 129 -20.53 7.12 1.40
CA THR A 129 -21.01 7.02 0.02
C THR A 129 -21.90 8.21 -0.31
N ASP A 130 -21.80 8.69 -1.53
CA ASP A 130 -22.68 9.69 -2.09
C ASP A 130 -22.99 9.29 -3.54
N ASN A 131 -24.30 9.07 -3.84
CA ASN A 131 -24.83 8.68 -5.15
C ASN A 131 -23.97 7.67 -5.94
N HIS A 132 -22.90 8.14 -6.56
CA HIS A 132 -22.05 7.36 -7.47
C HIS A 132 -20.60 7.28 -6.99
N THR A 133 -20.31 7.72 -5.76
CA THR A 133 -18.94 7.78 -5.24
C THR A 133 -18.85 7.10 -3.88
N VAL A 134 -17.79 6.34 -3.70
CA VAL A 134 -17.39 5.79 -2.40
C VAL A 134 -16.14 6.54 -1.96
N TYR A 135 -16.19 7.08 -0.76
CA TYR A 135 -15.07 7.81 -0.16
C TYR A 135 -14.45 7.01 0.96
N ILE A 136 -13.15 7.16 1.12
CA ILE A 136 -12.40 6.70 2.29
C ILE A 136 -11.59 7.85 2.85
N GLU A 137 -11.69 8.06 4.14
CA GLU A 137 -10.87 9.02 4.88
C GLU A 137 -10.18 8.30 6.02
N GLY A 138 -8.94 8.66 6.28
CA GLY A 138 -8.22 7.97 7.34
C GLY A 138 -6.97 8.71 7.80
N GLN A 139 -6.29 8.06 8.71
CA GLN A 139 -5.08 8.58 9.33
C GLN A 139 -4.04 7.47 9.41
N ALA A 140 -2.83 7.74 8.93
CA ALA A 140 -1.69 6.90 9.19
C ALA A 140 -1.28 7.02 10.67
N PRO A 141 -0.81 5.93 11.30
CA PRO A 141 -0.32 5.99 12.68
C PRO A 141 0.88 6.93 12.79
N GLU A 142 1.03 7.56 13.95
CA GLU A 142 2.22 8.32 14.29
C GLU A 142 3.44 7.42 14.39
N VAL A 143 3.27 6.26 15.02
CA VAL A 143 4.32 5.24 15.17
C VAL A 143 3.83 3.91 14.64
N CYS A 144 4.63 3.30 13.77
CA CYS A 144 4.45 1.94 13.30
C CYS A 144 5.82 1.35 13.01
N TRP A 145 6.31 0.54 13.93
CA TRP A 145 7.64 -0.06 13.83
C TRP A 145 7.69 -1.13 12.75
N PRO A 146 8.87 -1.37 12.15
CA PRO A 146 9.07 -2.51 11.26
C PRO A 146 8.77 -3.83 11.97
N HIS A 147 8.32 -4.83 11.23
CA HIS A 147 7.92 -6.13 11.78
C HIS A 147 9.04 -6.92 12.49
N TYR A 148 10.31 -6.57 12.24
CA TYR A 148 11.49 -7.18 12.88
C TYR A 148 11.87 -6.49 14.19
N GLU A 149 11.20 -5.40 14.55
CA GLU A 149 11.41 -4.75 15.84
C GLU A 149 10.59 -5.46 16.93
N PRO A 150 11.12 -5.53 18.17
CA PRO A 150 10.42 -6.18 19.29
C PRO A 150 9.08 -5.52 19.63
N SER A 151 8.97 -4.21 19.38
CA SER A 151 7.72 -3.48 19.60
C SER A 151 6.83 -3.60 18.38
N SER A 152 5.65 -4.17 18.55
CA SER A 152 4.57 -4.20 17.55
C SER A 152 3.55 -3.09 17.77
N GLU A 153 3.87 -2.08 18.57
CA GLU A 153 2.95 -1.02 18.95
C GLU A 153 2.65 -0.11 17.76
N VAL A 154 1.36 0.12 17.52
CA VAL A 154 0.85 1.05 16.51
C VAL A 154 0.17 2.19 17.25
N ILE A 155 0.79 3.39 17.22
CA ILE A 155 0.32 4.55 17.98
C ILE A 155 -0.34 5.53 17.02
N TYR A 156 -1.56 5.95 17.36
CA TYR A 156 -2.28 7.03 16.69
C TYR A 156 -2.31 8.26 17.62
N SER A 157 -2.12 9.43 17.03
CA SER A 157 -2.17 10.71 17.74
C SER A 157 -3.13 11.66 17.02
N ASP A 158 -3.82 12.50 17.76
CA ASP A 158 -4.71 13.49 17.17
C ASP A 158 -3.95 14.67 16.54
N THR A 159 -2.70 14.88 16.93
CA THR A 159 -1.84 15.98 16.48
C THR A 159 -0.83 15.59 15.41
N CYS A 160 -0.49 14.29 15.32
CA CYS A 160 0.50 13.75 14.39
C CYS A 160 -0.10 12.62 13.58
N GLY A 161 0.55 12.33 12.45
CA GLY A 161 0.10 11.32 11.51
C GLY A 161 -0.53 11.93 10.26
N MET A 162 -0.12 11.38 9.12
CA MET A 162 -0.62 11.84 7.82
C MET A 162 -2.10 11.48 7.69
N ARG A 163 -2.94 12.46 7.38
CA ARG A 163 -4.33 12.24 7.00
C ARG A 163 -4.42 12.02 5.51
N PHE A 164 -5.32 11.16 5.09
CA PHE A 164 -5.54 10.85 3.69
C PHE A 164 -7.04 10.80 3.38
N GLN A 165 -7.35 11.07 2.12
CA GLN A 165 -8.66 10.92 1.53
C GLN A 165 -8.52 10.27 0.15
N GLY A 166 -9.42 9.35 -0.19
CA GLY A 166 -9.52 8.70 -1.49
C GLY A 166 -10.96 8.57 -1.96
N ARG A 167 -11.14 8.44 -3.28
CA ARG A 167 -12.42 8.23 -3.93
C ARG A 167 -12.26 7.41 -5.20
#